data_cc994df0146a43489dc4feee180f401f
#
_entry.id   cc994df0146a43489dc4feee180f401f
#
_cell.length_a   1.000
_cell.length_b   1.000
_cell.length_c   1.000
_cell.angle_alpha   90.00
_cell.angle_beta   90.00
_cell.angle_gamma   90.00
#
_symmetry.space_group_name_H-M   'P 1'
#
loop_
_entity.id
_entity.type
_entity.pdbx_description
1 polymer ?
#
loop_
_entity_poly.entity_id
_entity_poly.type
_entity_poly.pdbx_seq_one_letter_code
_entity_poly.pdbx_strand_id
1 'polypeptide(L)'
;MRTVISQSVVLPAPAESLFAMYTDPAKHAAITGAPVAISVEPGSPFQAFNGALTGATLEIIPQRLVIQSWRSTKFNDGDPDSTLVLAFTQEGTNGRVDLVHLDVPAHNYQSVVEGWETHYWGPWRRHLAG
;
A
#
# COMPACT_ATOMS: atom_id res chain seq x y z
N MET A 1 15.81 17.21 -0.71
CA MET A 1 15.42 16.62 -2.01
C MET A 1 14.24 15.69 -1.79
N ARG A 2 13.22 15.79 -2.61
CA ARG A 2 12.07 14.89 -2.56
C ARG A 2 12.41 13.58 -3.26
N THR A 3 11.89 12.49 -2.74
CA THR A 3 11.99 11.17 -3.37
C THR A 3 10.65 10.78 -3.96
N VAL A 4 10.69 9.99 -5.02
CA VAL A 4 9.50 9.43 -5.66
C VAL A 4 9.79 7.97 -5.98
N ILE A 5 8.91 7.07 -5.51
CA ILE A 5 8.90 5.67 -5.92
C ILE A 5 7.70 5.50 -6.84
N SER A 6 7.90 4.92 -8.01
CA SER A 6 6.83 4.63 -8.95
C SER A 6 6.93 3.19 -9.40
N GLN A 7 5.88 2.41 -9.18
CA GLN A 7 5.83 1.00 -9.54
C GLN A 7 4.46 0.66 -10.11
N SER A 8 4.38 -0.41 -10.87
CA SER A 8 3.13 -0.89 -11.43
C SER A 8 3.14 -2.41 -11.42
N VAL A 9 2.00 -3.02 -11.07
CA VAL A 9 1.85 -4.46 -11.04
C VAL A 9 0.49 -4.84 -11.60
N VAL A 10 0.43 -5.92 -12.40
CA VAL A 10 -0.81 -6.51 -12.87
C VAL A 10 -1.03 -7.79 -12.09
N LEU A 11 -2.21 -7.94 -11.51
CA LEU A 11 -2.57 -9.08 -10.68
C LEU A 11 -3.80 -9.78 -11.26
N PRO A 12 -3.90 -11.12 -11.11
CA PRO A 12 -4.97 -11.91 -11.74
C PRO A 12 -6.29 -11.85 -10.97
N ALA A 13 -6.84 -10.65 -10.80
CA ALA A 13 -8.12 -10.40 -10.18
C ALA A 13 -8.66 -9.06 -10.67
N PRO A 14 -9.98 -8.85 -10.69
CA PRO A 14 -10.53 -7.55 -11.07
C PRO A 14 -10.07 -6.41 -10.17
N ALA A 15 -9.98 -5.22 -10.74
CA ALA A 15 -9.52 -4.04 -9.98
C ALA A 15 -10.35 -3.79 -8.72
N GLU A 16 -11.69 -3.97 -8.79
CA GLU A 16 -12.53 -3.80 -7.61
C GLU A 16 -12.20 -4.80 -6.49
N SER A 17 -11.81 -6.02 -6.86
CA SER A 17 -11.39 -7.04 -5.89
C SER A 17 -10.07 -6.65 -5.25
N LEU A 18 -9.13 -6.16 -6.04
CA LEU A 18 -7.83 -5.71 -5.53
C LEU A 18 -7.99 -4.54 -4.57
N PHE A 19 -8.86 -3.59 -4.91
CA PHE A 19 -9.17 -2.47 -4.02
C PHE A 19 -9.75 -2.98 -2.70
N ALA A 20 -10.72 -3.90 -2.75
CA ALA A 20 -11.33 -4.46 -1.56
C ALA A 20 -10.30 -5.23 -0.72
N MET A 21 -9.39 -5.97 -1.36
CA MET A 21 -8.34 -6.72 -0.67
C MET A 21 -7.37 -5.79 0.07
N TYR A 22 -7.11 -4.62 -0.47
CA TYR A 22 -6.23 -3.67 0.21
C TYR A 22 -6.96 -2.93 1.35
N THR A 23 -8.21 -2.54 1.15
CA THR A 23 -8.95 -1.68 2.10
C THR A 23 -9.68 -2.45 3.20
N ASP A 24 -9.88 -3.75 3.06
CA ASP A 24 -10.50 -4.58 4.09
C ASP A 24 -9.41 -5.13 5.02
N PRO A 25 -9.49 -4.90 6.35
CA PRO A 25 -8.44 -5.34 7.28
C PRO A 25 -8.14 -6.83 7.22
N ALA A 26 -9.16 -7.67 7.17
CA ALA A 26 -8.96 -9.13 7.17
C ALA A 26 -8.34 -9.61 5.85
N LYS A 27 -8.79 -9.06 4.72
CA LYS A 27 -8.25 -9.43 3.42
C LYS A 27 -6.82 -8.93 3.24
N HIS A 28 -6.53 -7.73 3.70
CA HIS A 28 -5.18 -7.16 3.65
C HIS A 28 -4.24 -8.01 4.53
N ALA A 29 -4.68 -8.38 5.74
CA ALA A 29 -3.91 -9.24 6.63
C ALA A 29 -3.64 -10.62 6.01
N ALA A 30 -4.58 -11.15 5.23
CA ALA A 30 -4.40 -12.43 4.54
C ALA A 30 -3.29 -12.35 3.47
N ILE A 31 -3.10 -11.18 2.85
CA ILE A 31 -2.02 -10.98 1.88
C ILE A 31 -0.67 -10.95 2.60
N THR A 32 -0.57 -10.15 3.65
CA THR A 32 0.73 -9.84 4.29
C THR A 32 1.13 -10.83 5.37
N GLY A 33 0.17 -11.57 5.92
CA GLY A 33 0.43 -12.51 7.00
C GLY A 33 0.50 -11.88 8.38
N ALA A 34 0.11 -10.61 8.53
CA ALA A 34 0.15 -9.88 9.80
C ALA A 34 -1.11 -9.03 9.96
N PRO A 35 -1.52 -8.72 11.19
CA PRO A 35 -2.71 -7.91 11.43
C PRO A 35 -2.61 -6.52 10.79
N VAL A 36 -3.74 -6.02 10.29
CA VAL A 36 -3.84 -4.71 9.63
C VAL A 36 -5.05 -3.97 10.19
N ALA A 37 -4.86 -2.69 10.49
CA ALA A 37 -5.96 -1.75 10.75
C ALA A 37 -6.02 -0.79 9.56
N ILE A 38 -7.16 -0.72 8.90
CA ILE A 38 -7.37 0.12 7.72
C ILE A 38 -8.87 0.33 7.53
N SER A 39 -9.25 1.46 6.93
CA SER A 39 -10.65 1.75 6.61
C SER A 39 -10.72 2.67 5.41
N VAL A 40 -11.85 2.69 4.72
CA VAL A 40 -12.10 3.60 3.61
C VAL A 40 -12.51 5.00 4.08
N GLU A 41 -12.68 5.21 5.39
CA GLU A 41 -13.08 6.50 5.91
C GLU A 41 -11.88 7.45 6.00
N PRO A 42 -11.92 8.63 5.35
CA PRO A 42 -10.85 9.61 5.49
C PRO A 42 -10.62 9.97 6.95
N GLY A 43 -9.35 10.07 7.34
CA GLY A 43 -8.94 10.35 8.70
C GLY A 43 -8.79 9.12 9.58
N SER A 44 -9.19 7.93 9.14
CA SER A 44 -9.06 6.71 9.94
C SER A 44 -7.59 6.26 10.00
N PRO A 45 -7.18 5.65 11.12
CA PRO A 45 -5.80 5.20 11.27
C PRO A 45 -5.49 3.99 10.38
N PHE A 46 -4.24 3.93 9.94
CA PHE A 46 -3.66 2.77 9.25
C PHE A 46 -2.52 2.21 10.08
N GLN A 47 -2.48 0.88 10.18
CA GLN A 47 -1.37 0.19 10.84
C GLN A 47 -1.17 -1.16 10.17
N ALA A 48 0.08 -1.55 9.95
CA ALA A 48 0.43 -2.84 9.39
C ALA A 48 1.73 -3.36 10.04
N PHE A 49 1.95 -4.67 9.93
CA PHE A 49 3.16 -5.34 10.44
C PHE A 49 3.41 -5.02 11.91
N ASN A 50 2.35 -5.14 12.74
CA ASN A 50 2.43 -4.94 14.19
C ASN A 50 2.97 -3.56 14.59
N GLY A 51 2.57 -2.53 13.85
CA GLY A 51 2.97 -1.16 14.13
C GLY A 51 4.27 -0.72 13.47
N ALA A 52 4.91 -1.60 12.68
CA ALA A 52 6.09 -1.21 11.91
C ALA A 52 5.74 -0.15 10.86
N LEU A 53 4.51 -0.19 10.34
CA LEU A 53 3.96 0.82 9.44
C LEU A 53 2.75 1.48 10.09
N THR A 54 2.69 2.80 10.02
CA THR A 54 1.56 3.57 10.55
C THR A 54 1.19 4.69 9.57
N GLY A 55 0.01 5.25 9.74
CA GLY A 55 -0.45 6.37 8.92
C GLY A 55 -1.94 6.61 9.09
N ALA A 56 -2.53 7.27 8.13
CA ALA A 56 -3.96 7.55 8.09
C ALA A 56 -4.46 7.54 6.65
N THR A 57 -5.71 7.13 6.48
CA THR A 57 -6.40 7.28 5.20
C THR A 57 -6.66 8.76 4.96
N LEU A 58 -6.18 9.31 3.85
CA LEU A 58 -6.36 10.71 3.51
C LEU A 58 -7.50 10.91 2.52
N GLU A 59 -7.57 10.08 1.48
CA GLU A 59 -8.58 10.20 0.44
C GLU A 59 -8.88 8.83 -0.15
N ILE A 60 -10.15 8.59 -0.50
CA ILE A 60 -10.60 7.36 -1.15
C ILE A 60 -11.52 7.73 -2.32
N ILE A 61 -11.24 7.16 -3.50
CA ILE A 61 -12.22 7.08 -4.56
C ILE A 61 -12.55 5.59 -4.68
N PRO A 62 -13.79 5.17 -4.38
CA PRO A 62 -14.13 3.75 -4.31
C PRO A 62 -13.70 2.98 -5.56
N GLN A 63 -13.00 1.88 -5.35
CA GLN A 63 -12.50 0.95 -6.37
C GLN A 63 -11.45 1.53 -7.31
N ARG A 64 -10.98 2.76 -7.07
CA ARG A 64 -10.05 3.45 -7.97
C ARG A 64 -8.80 4.00 -7.31
N LEU A 65 -8.92 4.55 -6.10
CA LEU A 65 -7.81 5.33 -5.55
C LEU A 65 -7.78 5.25 -4.02
N VAL A 66 -6.58 5.03 -3.50
CA VAL A 66 -6.29 5.16 -2.06
C VAL A 66 -5.12 6.13 -1.92
N ILE A 67 -5.29 7.17 -1.11
CA ILE A 67 -4.20 8.05 -0.71
C ILE A 67 -4.10 7.98 0.81
N GLN A 68 -2.91 7.72 1.31
CA GLN A 68 -2.69 7.63 2.75
C GLN A 68 -1.36 8.26 3.14
N SER A 69 -1.27 8.77 4.37
CA SER A 69 0.01 9.05 4.97
C SER A 69 0.65 7.71 5.37
N TRP A 70 1.98 7.65 5.36
CA TRP A 70 2.67 6.40 5.56
C TRP A 70 3.99 6.65 6.25
N ARG A 71 4.24 5.92 7.32
CA ARG A 71 5.44 6.05 8.12
C ARG A 71 5.94 4.68 8.55
N SER A 72 7.25 4.47 8.42
CA SER A 72 7.92 3.28 8.94
C SER A 72 8.63 3.63 10.26
N THR A 73 8.74 2.64 11.14
CA THR A 73 9.53 2.79 12.36
C THR A 73 11.02 3.05 12.06
N LYS A 74 11.43 2.82 10.81
CA LYS A 74 12.80 3.10 10.36
C LYS A 74 13.02 4.55 9.95
N PHE A 75 11.97 5.36 9.89
CA PHE A 75 12.10 6.80 9.70
C PHE A 75 12.72 7.41 10.95
N ASN A 76 13.48 8.48 10.77
CA ASN A 76 14.00 9.25 11.92
C ASN A 76 12.90 10.13 12.49
N ASP A 77 13.03 10.53 13.77
CA ASP A 77 12.01 11.34 14.44
C ASP A 77 11.70 12.65 13.71
N GLY A 78 12.72 13.26 13.10
CA GLY A 78 12.55 14.51 12.37
C GLY A 78 12.05 14.34 10.94
N ASP A 79 11.93 13.11 10.42
CA ASP A 79 11.44 12.89 9.08
C ASP A 79 9.92 13.09 9.04
N PRO A 80 9.38 13.81 8.04
CA PRO A 80 7.94 13.89 7.87
C PRO A 80 7.39 12.56 7.40
N ASP A 81 6.06 12.37 7.56
CA ASP A 81 5.38 11.22 6.99
C ASP A 81 5.49 11.26 5.47
N SER A 82 5.58 10.10 4.85
CA SER A 82 5.49 9.98 3.40
C SER A 82 4.03 9.92 2.96
N THR A 83 3.81 10.04 1.65
CA THR A 83 2.47 9.94 1.07
C THR A 83 2.45 8.80 0.07
N LEU A 84 1.50 7.88 0.27
CA LEU A 84 1.31 6.73 -0.59
C LEU A 84 0.06 6.92 -1.42
N VAL A 85 0.18 6.72 -2.74
CA VAL A 85 -0.94 6.75 -3.67
C VAL A 85 -1.00 5.40 -4.37
N LEU A 86 -2.16 4.75 -4.29
CA LEU A 86 -2.44 3.51 -5.04
C LEU A 86 -3.62 3.77 -5.96
N ALA A 87 -3.42 3.55 -7.26
CA ALA A 87 -4.49 3.66 -8.25
C ALA A 87 -4.78 2.26 -8.81
N PHE A 88 -6.07 1.94 -8.92
CA PHE A 88 -6.56 0.62 -9.36
C PHE A 88 -7.26 0.77 -10.69
N THR A 89 -6.84 0.00 -11.69
CA THR A 89 -7.36 0.09 -13.06
C THR A 89 -7.66 -1.30 -13.58
N GLN A 90 -8.80 -1.47 -14.26
CA GLN A 90 -9.16 -2.74 -14.87
C GLN A 90 -8.38 -2.92 -16.18
N GLU A 91 -7.77 -4.09 -16.36
CA GLU A 91 -7.09 -4.48 -17.60
C GLU A 91 -7.59 -5.84 -18.05
N GLY A 92 -8.55 -5.86 -18.97
CA GLY A 92 -9.18 -7.12 -19.37
C GLY A 92 -9.87 -7.76 -18.17
N THR A 93 -9.47 -8.98 -17.82
CA THR A 93 -9.97 -9.68 -16.64
C THR A 93 -9.07 -9.48 -15.42
N ASN A 94 -7.96 -8.78 -15.59
CA ASN A 94 -6.98 -8.51 -14.52
C ASN A 94 -7.17 -7.13 -13.95
N GLY A 95 -6.50 -6.87 -12.83
CA GLY A 95 -6.40 -5.54 -12.25
C GLY A 95 -4.96 -5.08 -12.27
N ARG A 96 -4.77 -3.77 -12.44
CA ARG A 96 -3.47 -3.14 -12.36
C ARG A 96 -3.45 -2.19 -11.17
N VAL A 97 -2.37 -2.26 -10.39
CA VAL A 97 -2.14 -1.34 -9.29
C VAL A 97 -0.93 -0.49 -9.66
N ASP A 98 -1.14 0.82 -9.72
CA ASP A 98 -0.07 1.79 -9.91
C ASP A 98 0.22 2.44 -8.55
N LEU A 99 1.48 2.39 -8.15
CA LEU A 99 1.94 2.95 -6.89
C LEU A 99 2.79 4.18 -7.14
N VAL A 100 2.48 5.26 -6.44
CA VAL A 100 3.35 6.42 -6.33
C VAL A 100 3.55 6.69 -4.84
N HIS A 101 4.79 6.64 -4.38
CA HIS A 101 5.14 6.81 -2.97
C HIS A 101 6.10 7.99 -2.86
N LEU A 102 5.63 9.08 -2.25
CA LEU A 102 6.31 10.36 -2.21
C LEU A 102 6.98 10.59 -0.85
N ASP A 103 8.17 11.17 -0.88
CA ASP A 103 8.84 11.69 0.31
C ASP A 103 9.29 10.63 1.31
N VAL A 104 9.60 9.42 0.84
CA VAL A 104 10.28 8.43 1.68
C VAL A 104 11.68 8.98 1.97
N PRO A 105 12.15 8.97 3.24
CA PRO A 105 13.49 9.48 3.55
C PRO A 105 14.56 8.79 2.72
N ALA A 106 15.54 9.57 2.26
CA ALA A 106 16.59 9.06 1.37
C ALA A 106 17.32 7.84 1.95
N HIS A 107 17.58 7.84 3.26
CA HIS A 107 18.27 6.73 3.92
C HIS A 107 17.47 5.44 3.93
N ASN A 108 16.15 5.52 3.72
CA ASN A 108 15.25 4.37 3.74
C ASN A 108 14.68 4.06 2.34
N TYR A 109 15.04 4.84 1.33
CA TYR A 109 14.45 4.76 -0.02
C TYR A 109 14.57 3.37 -0.63
N GLN A 110 15.78 2.84 -0.72
CA GLN A 110 16.01 1.55 -1.38
C GLN A 110 15.30 0.41 -0.65
N SER A 111 15.29 0.45 0.67
CA SER A 111 14.60 -0.56 1.48
C SER A 111 13.09 -0.55 1.22
N VAL A 112 12.49 0.63 1.06
CA VAL A 112 11.06 0.74 0.78
C VAL A 112 10.75 0.29 -0.65
N VAL A 113 11.59 0.65 -1.63
CA VAL A 113 11.45 0.16 -3.02
C VAL A 113 11.38 -1.37 -3.04
N GLU A 114 12.33 -2.03 -2.39
CA GLU A 114 12.39 -3.48 -2.34
C GLU A 114 11.26 -4.07 -1.50
N GLY A 115 10.88 -3.37 -0.45
CA GLY A 115 9.83 -3.82 0.46
C GLY A 115 8.47 -3.96 -0.21
N TRP A 116 8.16 -3.15 -1.23
CA TRP A 116 6.90 -3.29 -1.95
C TRP A 116 6.79 -4.64 -2.67
N GLU A 117 7.89 -5.13 -3.27
CA GLU A 117 7.89 -6.47 -3.87
C GLU A 117 7.86 -7.55 -2.78
N THR A 118 8.71 -7.43 -1.79
CA THR A 118 8.90 -8.45 -0.75
C THR A 118 7.65 -8.65 0.12
N HIS A 119 6.98 -7.55 0.48
CA HIS A 119 5.89 -7.59 1.47
C HIS A 119 4.50 -7.45 0.85
N TYR A 120 4.38 -6.98 -0.38
CA TYR A 120 3.10 -6.76 -1.03
C TYR A 120 2.95 -7.48 -2.37
N TRP A 121 3.72 -7.11 -3.40
CA TRP A 121 3.48 -7.67 -4.73
C TRP A 121 3.72 -9.16 -4.78
N GLY A 122 4.81 -9.65 -4.22
CA GLY A 122 5.12 -11.08 -4.15
C GLY A 122 4.07 -11.88 -3.38
N PRO A 123 3.81 -11.51 -2.10
CA PRO A 123 2.77 -12.19 -1.32
C PRO A 123 1.38 -12.11 -1.94
N TRP A 124 1.03 -10.98 -2.55
CA TRP A 124 -0.28 -10.80 -3.19
C TRP A 124 -0.45 -11.73 -4.38
N ARG A 125 0.57 -11.83 -5.23
CA ARG A 125 0.56 -12.80 -6.34
C ARG A 125 0.37 -14.23 -5.83
N ARG A 126 1.11 -14.61 -4.81
CA ARG A 126 0.99 -15.96 -4.22
C ARG A 126 -0.39 -16.20 -3.63
N HIS A 127 -0.94 -15.22 -2.96
CA HIS A 127 -2.28 -15.31 -2.38
C HIS A 127 -3.34 -15.53 -3.46
N LEU A 128 -3.23 -14.81 -4.59
CA LEU A 128 -4.17 -14.95 -5.70
C LEU A 128 -3.97 -16.24 -6.49
N ALA A 129 -2.80 -16.81 -6.48
CA ALA A 129 -2.52 -18.08 -7.15
C ALA A 129 -3.13 -19.27 -6.39
N GLY A 130 -3.56 -19.05 -5.18
CA GLY A 130 -4.20 -20.07 -4.37
C GLY A 130 -3.32 -20.71 -3.40
#